data_cffa2fd5decfb3cb013eaa5def87e2cd
#
_entry.id   cffa2fd5decfb3cb013eaa5def87e2cd
#
_cell.length_a   1.000
_cell.length_b   1.000
_cell.length_c   1.000
_cell.angle_alpha   90.00
_cell.angle_beta   90.00
_cell.angle_gamma   90.00
#
_symmetry.space_group_name_H-M   'P 1'
#
loop_
_entity.id
_entity.type
_entity.pdbx_description
1 polymer ?
#
loop_
_entity_poly.entity_id
_entity_poly.type
_entity_poly.pdbx_seq_one_letter_code
_entity_poly.pdbx_strand_id
1 'polypeptide(L)'
;MDALNFFANVDWAEIWLATVDTLIMLFGSLLFTVLLGLPLGVLLFLCGPRQMFEQKGVYALLSLVVNVLRSLPFIILLIVMIPFTVLITGTSLGVAGAIPPLVVGATPFFARLVETALREVDRGIIEATQAMGATTRQIITHALLPEARPGIFAAITVTAITLVSYTAMAGVVGAGGLGDLAIRFGYQRFQTDVMVVTVVLLLILVQVLQSIGDRLVVHFSRK
;
A
#
# COMPACT_ATOMS: atom_id res chain seq x y z
N MET A 1 34.56 -22.41 7.83
CA MET A 1 34.19 -21.35 6.86
C MET A 1 34.15 -20.06 7.67
N ASP A 2 35.12 -19.20 7.47
CA ASP A 2 35.24 -17.98 8.25
C ASP A 2 34.08 -17.03 7.93
N ALA A 3 33.45 -16.48 8.95
CA ALA A 3 32.31 -15.58 8.78
C ALA A 3 32.64 -14.37 7.86
N LEU A 4 33.89 -13.97 7.76
CA LEU A 4 34.40 -12.94 6.86
C LEU A 4 34.32 -13.34 5.38
N ASN A 5 34.37 -14.61 5.03
CA ASN A 5 34.26 -15.11 3.67
C ASN A 5 32.79 -15.28 3.22
N PHE A 6 31.84 -15.29 4.16
CA PHE A 6 30.42 -15.46 3.84
C PHE A 6 29.83 -14.25 3.10
N PHE A 7 30.36 -13.06 3.30
CA PHE A 7 29.89 -11.83 2.64
C PHE A 7 30.80 -11.37 1.48
N ALA A 8 31.59 -12.25 0.91
CA ALA A 8 32.59 -11.92 -0.11
C ALA A 8 31.97 -11.42 -1.44
N ASN A 9 30.74 -11.84 -1.77
CA ASN A 9 30.05 -11.44 -3.00
C ASN A 9 29.11 -10.24 -2.79
N VAL A 10 29.02 -9.68 -1.58
CA VAL A 10 28.10 -8.58 -1.28
C VAL A 10 28.73 -7.26 -1.69
N ASP A 11 28.19 -6.64 -2.75
CA ASP A 11 28.49 -5.24 -3.08
C ASP A 11 27.58 -4.33 -2.26
N TRP A 12 28.15 -3.70 -1.22
CA TRP A 12 27.42 -2.82 -0.31
C TRP A 12 26.92 -1.55 -0.99
N ALA A 13 27.59 -1.08 -2.06
CA ALA A 13 27.12 0.07 -2.82
C ALA A 13 25.86 -0.28 -3.63
N GLU A 14 25.82 -1.46 -4.25
CA GLU A 14 24.64 -1.95 -4.97
C GLU A 14 23.47 -2.24 -4.00
N ILE A 15 23.74 -2.82 -2.82
CA ILE A 15 22.74 -3.01 -1.75
C ILE A 15 22.13 -1.68 -1.31
N TRP A 16 22.97 -0.65 -1.12
CA TRP A 16 22.49 0.68 -0.73
C TRP A 16 21.57 1.29 -1.80
N LEU A 17 21.99 1.28 -3.07
CA LEU A 17 21.18 1.77 -4.18
C LEU A 17 19.85 1.04 -4.29
N ALA A 18 19.87 -0.29 -4.21
CA ALA A 18 18.66 -1.10 -4.24
C ALA A 18 17.73 -0.83 -3.03
N THR A 19 18.28 -0.55 -1.87
CA THR A 19 17.50 -0.14 -0.70
C THR A 19 16.81 1.20 -0.95
N VAL A 20 17.52 2.18 -1.50
CA VAL A 20 16.95 3.48 -1.86
C VAL A 20 15.85 3.32 -2.92
N ASP A 21 16.08 2.52 -3.96
CA ASP A 21 15.08 2.23 -4.99
C ASP A 21 13.80 1.62 -4.39
N THR A 22 13.95 0.65 -3.47
CA THR A 22 12.82 0.04 -2.76
C THR A 22 12.05 1.08 -1.95
N LEU A 23 12.75 1.97 -1.24
CA LEU A 23 12.12 3.04 -0.44
C LEU A 23 11.38 4.05 -1.32
N ILE A 24 11.96 4.44 -2.46
CA ILE A 24 11.30 5.36 -3.41
C ILE A 24 10.04 4.71 -4.00
N MET A 25 10.12 3.46 -4.44
CA MET A 25 8.95 2.70 -4.91
C MET A 25 7.87 2.62 -3.82
N LEU A 26 8.26 2.27 -2.60
CA LEU A 26 7.34 2.11 -1.47
C LEU A 26 6.63 3.42 -1.13
N PHE A 27 7.39 4.47 -0.79
CA PHE A 27 6.79 5.72 -0.34
C PHE A 27 6.10 6.49 -1.46
N GLY A 28 6.66 6.46 -2.66
CA GLY A 28 6.01 7.04 -3.84
C GLY A 28 4.67 6.39 -4.13
N SER A 29 4.63 5.05 -4.17
CA SER A 29 3.38 4.32 -4.39
C SER A 29 2.40 4.48 -3.22
N LEU A 30 2.87 4.46 -1.97
CA LEU A 30 2.03 4.65 -0.80
C LEU A 30 1.35 6.02 -0.79
N LEU A 31 2.10 7.07 -1.13
CA LEU A 31 1.55 8.44 -1.21
C LEU A 31 0.37 8.50 -2.17
N PHE A 32 0.55 8.05 -3.42
CA PHE A 32 -0.52 8.07 -4.42
C PHE A 32 -1.66 7.10 -4.06
N THR A 33 -1.35 5.95 -3.46
CA THR A 33 -2.35 5.00 -2.97
C THR A 33 -3.24 5.63 -1.90
N VAL A 34 -2.66 6.37 -0.95
CA VAL A 34 -3.44 7.07 0.09
C VAL A 34 -4.26 8.21 -0.51
N LEU A 35 -3.66 9.01 -1.41
CA LEU A 35 -4.36 10.13 -2.06
C LEU A 35 -5.57 9.69 -2.88
N LEU A 36 -5.49 8.55 -3.57
CA LEU A 36 -6.57 8.02 -4.40
C LEU A 36 -7.51 7.10 -3.62
N GLY A 37 -6.96 6.27 -2.75
CA GLY A 37 -7.71 5.24 -2.05
C GLY A 37 -8.50 5.76 -0.86
N LEU A 38 -8.06 6.83 -0.17
CA LEU A 38 -8.83 7.43 0.92
C LEU A 38 -10.16 8.01 0.41
N PRO A 39 -10.20 8.87 -0.62
CA PRO A 39 -11.47 9.34 -1.19
C PRO A 39 -12.35 8.19 -1.73
N LEU A 40 -11.74 7.19 -2.37
CA LEU A 40 -12.46 6.03 -2.88
C LEU A 40 -13.09 5.21 -1.74
N GLY A 41 -12.37 5.00 -0.63
CA GLY A 41 -12.88 4.30 0.54
C GLY A 41 -14.02 5.06 1.24
N VAL A 42 -13.90 6.40 1.35
CA VAL A 42 -14.98 7.26 1.85
C VAL A 42 -16.21 7.17 0.93
N LEU A 43 -16.02 7.20 -0.38
CA LEU A 43 -17.12 7.09 -1.35
C LEU A 43 -17.83 5.72 -1.24
N LEU A 44 -17.06 4.62 -1.14
CA LEU A 44 -17.61 3.30 -0.90
C LEU A 44 -18.45 3.25 0.38
N PHE A 45 -17.94 3.83 1.47
CA PHE A 45 -18.68 3.90 2.73
C PHE A 45 -19.98 4.67 2.57
N LEU A 46 -19.93 5.90 2.00
CA LEU A 46 -21.10 6.76 1.88
C LEU A 46 -22.20 6.18 1.00
N CYS A 47 -21.84 5.51 -0.11
CA CYS A 47 -22.79 4.87 -1.02
C CYS A 47 -23.27 3.50 -0.53
N GLY A 48 -22.66 2.98 0.54
CA GLY A 48 -22.95 1.65 1.08
C GLY A 48 -24.35 1.52 1.69
N PRO A 49 -24.78 0.27 1.99
CA PRO A 49 -26.09 0.02 2.58
C PRO A 49 -26.25 0.72 3.93
N ARG A 50 -27.39 1.36 4.13
CA ARG A 50 -27.78 2.10 5.34
C ARG A 50 -26.86 3.26 5.69
N GLN A 51 -26.18 3.84 4.69
CA GLN A 51 -25.36 5.04 4.84
C GLN A 51 -26.07 6.29 4.28
N MET A 52 -25.46 7.46 4.51
CA MET A 52 -26.06 8.78 4.22
C MET A 52 -26.47 8.97 2.75
N PHE A 53 -25.77 8.36 1.81
CA PHE A 53 -26.04 8.43 0.38
C PHE A 53 -26.23 7.04 -0.21
N GLU A 54 -27.03 6.19 0.46
CA GLU A 54 -27.27 4.83 -0.04
C GLU A 54 -27.68 4.85 -1.51
N GLN A 55 -26.79 4.39 -2.38
CA GLN A 55 -27.01 4.19 -3.81
C GLN A 55 -26.54 2.80 -4.22
N LYS A 56 -27.48 1.84 -4.18
CA LYS A 56 -27.18 0.41 -4.42
C LYS A 56 -26.43 0.18 -5.75
N GLY A 57 -26.81 0.90 -6.83
CA GLY A 57 -26.18 0.76 -8.13
C GLY A 57 -24.73 1.27 -8.14
N VAL A 58 -24.49 2.47 -7.61
CA VAL A 58 -23.13 3.05 -7.53
C VAL A 58 -22.23 2.22 -6.62
N TYR A 59 -22.72 1.82 -5.46
CA TYR A 59 -21.98 0.95 -4.55
C TYR A 59 -21.64 -0.39 -5.18
N ALA A 60 -22.59 -1.03 -5.86
CA ALA A 60 -22.37 -2.31 -6.53
C ALA A 60 -21.31 -2.21 -7.62
N LEU A 61 -21.35 -1.15 -8.45
CA LEU A 61 -20.37 -0.91 -9.49
C LEU A 61 -18.96 -0.66 -8.92
N LEU A 62 -18.83 0.28 -7.97
CA LEU A 62 -17.56 0.58 -7.33
C LEU A 62 -16.99 -0.63 -6.60
N SER A 63 -17.83 -1.36 -5.86
CA SER A 63 -17.47 -2.57 -5.14
C SER A 63 -17.01 -3.68 -6.10
N LEU A 64 -17.66 -3.82 -7.25
CA LEU A 64 -17.28 -4.77 -8.28
C LEU A 64 -15.88 -4.43 -8.84
N VAL A 65 -15.63 -3.19 -9.23
CA VAL A 65 -14.33 -2.73 -9.75
C VAL A 65 -13.23 -2.98 -8.72
N VAL A 66 -13.45 -2.55 -7.48
CA VAL A 66 -12.50 -2.76 -6.37
C VAL A 66 -12.22 -4.25 -6.16
N ASN A 67 -13.26 -5.10 -6.15
CA ASN A 67 -13.09 -6.52 -5.92
C ASN A 67 -12.38 -7.22 -7.10
N VAL A 68 -12.69 -6.85 -8.33
CA VAL A 68 -12.00 -7.40 -9.53
C VAL A 68 -10.52 -7.07 -9.50
N LEU A 69 -10.16 -5.79 -9.26
CA LEU A 69 -8.74 -5.38 -9.21
C LEU A 69 -7.98 -6.09 -8.07
N ARG A 70 -8.61 -6.29 -6.92
CA ARG A 70 -8.01 -7.04 -5.79
C ARG A 70 -7.87 -8.54 -6.04
N SER A 71 -8.66 -9.09 -6.93
CA SER A 71 -8.62 -10.52 -7.27
C SER A 71 -7.48 -10.86 -8.26
N LEU A 72 -6.90 -9.86 -8.91
CA LEU A 72 -5.79 -10.07 -9.84
C LEU A 72 -4.49 -10.35 -9.07
N PRO A 73 -3.73 -11.39 -9.40
CA PRO A 73 -2.37 -11.55 -8.90
C PRO A 73 -1.54 -10.34 -9.32
N PHE A 74 -0.79 -9.74 -8.37
CA PHE A 74 -0.07 -8.49 -8.64
C PHE A 74 0.89 -8.59 -9.83
N ILE A 75 1.59 -9.72 -9.97
CA ILE A 75 2.51 -9.93 -11.10
C ILE A 75 1.79 -9.87 -12.47
N ILE A 76 0.55 -10.37 -12.53
CA ILE A 76 -0.26 -10.31 -13.76
C ILE A 76 -0.73 -8.88 -14.00
N LEU A 77 -1.19 -8.20 -12.96
CA LEU A 77 -1.58 -6.79 -13.06
C LEU A 77 -0.42 -5.92 -13.58
N LEU A 78 0.79 -6.14 -13.07
CA LEU A 78 1.99 -5.42 -13.47
C LEU A 78 2.27 -5.60 -14.97
N ILE A 79 2.20 -6.84 -15.48
CA ILE A 79 2.41 -7.14 -16.91
C ILE A 79 1.32 -6.51 -17.77
N VAL A 80 0.06 -6.61 -17.38
CA VAL A 80 -1.07 -6.02 -18.13
C VAL A 80 -0.97 -4.49 -18.14
N MET A 81 -0.42 -3.89 -17.10
CA MET A 81 -0.23 -2.44 -16.98
C MET A 81 0.94 -1.87 -17.80
N ILE A 82 1.82 -2.70 -18.38
CA ILE A 82 2.99 -2.23 -19.15
C ILE A 82 2.65 -1.13 -20.16
N PRO A 83 1.66 -1.30 -21.08
CA PRO A 83 1.36 -0.26 -22.07
C PRO A 83 0.88 1.05 -21.43
N PHE A 84 0.09 0.98 -20.37
CA PHE A 84 -0.36 2.17 -19.63
C PHE A 84 0.78 2.83 -18.85
N THR A 85 1.66 2.04 -18.27
CA THR A 85 2.84 2.53 -17.54
C THR A 85 3.76 3.29 -18.48
N VAL A 86 4.08 2.73 -19.65
CA VAL A 86 4.92 3.40 -20.67
C VAL A 86 4.28 4.70 -21.14
N LEU A 87 2.95 4.75 -21.27
CA LEU A 87 2.25 5.98 -21.65
C LEU A 87 2.38 7.09 -20.58
N ILE A 88 2.41 6.72 -19.29
CA ILE A 88 2.46 7.66 -18.16
C ILE A 88 3.90 8.10 -17.85
N THR A 89 4.84 7.15 -17.80
CA THR A 89 6.21 7.37 -17.31
C THR A 89 7.29 7.32 -18.39
N GLY A 90 6.92 6.93 -19.63
CA GLY A 90 7.87 6.74 -20.74
C GLY A 90 8.66 5.42 -20.67
N THR A 91 8.54 4.64 -19.60
CA THR A 91 9.26 3.37 -19.41
C THR A 91 8.43 2.39 -18.60
N SER A 92 8.64 1.09 -18.80
CA SER A 92 8.08 0.04 -17.94
C SER A 92 9.13 -0.53 -16.97
N LEU A 93 10.36 -0.05 -17.03
CA LEU A 93 11.48 -0.54 -16.23
C LEU A 93 11.89 0.47 -15.16
N GLY A 94 12.60 -0.04 -14.15
CA GLY A 94 13.11 0.77 -13.04
C GLY A 94 12.01 1.28 -12.11
N VAL A 95 12.40 2.11 -11.17
CA VAL A 95 11.54 2.70 -10.14
C VAL A 95 10.33 3.43 -10.73
N ALA A 96 10.56 4.25 -11.76
CA ALA A 96 9.49 5.03 -12.40
C ALA A 96 8.44 4.12 -13.07
N GLY A 97 8.88 3.03 -13.70
CA GLY A 97 7.99 2.05 -14.32
C GLY A 97 7.20 1.22 -13.32
N ALA A 98 7.69 1.05 -12.09
CA ALA A 98 7.02 0.25 -11.08
C ALA A 98 5.90 1.01 -10.34
N ILE A 99 6.01 2.33 -10.17
CA ILE A 99 5.06 3.11 -9.35
C ILE A 99 3.61 3.02 -9.85
N PRO A 100 3.26 3.21 -11.15
CA PRO A 100 1.87 3.14 -11.60
C PRO A 100 1.17 1.81 -11.29
N PRO A 101 1.72 0.63 -11.62
CA PRO A 101 1.08 -0.63 -11.29
C PRO A 101 1.02 -0.92 -9.78
N LEU A 102 2.01 -0.46 -9.00
CA LEU A 102 1.97 -0.54 -7.54
C LEU A 102 0.78 0.25 -6.97
N VAL A 103 0.57 1.47 -7.47
CA VAL A 103 -0.56 2.32 -7.07
C VAL A 103 -1.89 1.68 -7.45
N VAL A 104 -2.04 1.22 -8.70
CA VAL A 104 -3.29 0.60 -9.16
C VAL A 104 -3.60 -0.69 -8.40
N GLY A 105 -2.60 -1.49 -8.06
CA GLY A 105 -2.76 -2.71 -7.27
C GLY A 105 -3.13 -2.45 -5.80
N ALA A 106 -2.51 -1.44 -5.18
CA ALA A 106 -2.70 -1.15 -3.77
C ALA A 106 -3.94 -0.27 -3.47
N THR A 107 -4.33 0.63 -4.38
CA THR A 107 -5.46 1.56 -4.16
C THR A 107 -6.78 0.86 -3.82
N PRO A 108 -7.24 -0.17 -4.57
CA PRO A 108 -8.48 -0.86 -4.25
C PRO A 108 -8.42 -1.60 -2.91
N PHE A 109 -7.26 -2.14 -2.57
CA PHE A 109 -7.01 -2.79 -1.30
C PHE A 109 -7.12 -1.80 -0.13
N PHE A 110 -6.41 -0.67 -0.23
CA PHE A 110 -6.46 0.39 0.77
C PHE A 110 -7.86 1.00 0.90
N ALA A 111 -8.56 1.28 -0.21
CA ALA A 111 -9.91 1.82 -0.19
C ALA A 111 -10.89 0.91 0.58
N ARG A 112 -10.77 -0.41 0.44
CA ARG A 112 -11.60 -1.35 1.18
C ARG A 112 -11.27 -1.37 2.67
N LEU A 113 -10.00 -1.24 3.05
CA LEU A 113 -9.61 -1.13 4.46
C LEU A 113 -10.14 0.18 5.08
N VAL A 114 -10.09 1.29 4.34
CA VAL A 114 -10.67 2.57 4.76
C VAL A 114 -12.19 2.43 4.94
N GLU A 115 -12.90 1.85 3.97
CA GLU A 115 -14.35 1.59 4.10
C GLU A 115 -14.66 0.79 5.37
N THR A 116 -13.85 -0.24 5.67
CA THR A 116 -14.03 -1.06 6.88
C THR A 116 -13.81 -0.23 8.14
N ALA A 117 -12.74 0.56 8.20
CA ALA A 117 -12.44 1.44 9.34
C ALA A 117 -13.57 2.48 9.58
N LEU A 118 -14.14 3.03 8.51
CA LEU A 118 -15.27 3.96 8.61
C LEU A 118 -16.56 3.28 9.10
N ARG A 119 -16.75 2.00 8.81
CA ARG A 119 -17.91 1.22 9.29
C ARG A 119 -17.85 0.89 10.79
N GLU A 120 -16.67 0.94 11.39
CA GLU A 120 -16.46 0.72 12.82
C GLU A 120 -16.80 1.96 13.66
N VAL A 121 -16.95 3.13 13.04
CA VAL A 121 -17.36 4.36 13.74
C VAL A 121 -18.79 4.24 14.26
N ASP A 122 -19.00 4.64 15.52
CA ASP A 122 -20.31 4.60 16.16
C ASP A 122 -21.33 5.47 15.39
N ARG A 123 -22.44 4.87 15.04
CA ARG A 123 -23.56 5.56 14.34
C ARG A 123 -24.14 6.70 15.13
N GLY A 124 -24.15 6.61 16.46
CA GLY A 124 -24.62 7.67 17.33
C GLY A 124 -23.89 8.99 17.13
N ILE A 125 -22.57 8.93 16.82
CA ILE A 125 -21.77 10.12 16.51
C ILE A 125 -22.27 10.77 15.22
N ILE A 126 -22.57 9.97 14.20
CA ILE A 126 -23.08 10.46 12.91
C ILE A 126 -24.49 11.06 13.09
N GLU A 127 -25.37 10.35 13.79
CA GLU A 127 -26.74 10.77 14.04
C GLU A 127 -26.80 12.05 14.89
N ALA A 128 -25.97 12.15 15.95
CA ALA A 128 -25.86 13.35 16.77
C ALA A 128 -25.39 14.56 15.96
N THR A 129 -24.39 14.37 15.08
CA THR A 129 -23.86 15.43 14.22
C THR A 129 -24.91 15.89 13.20
N GLN A 130 -25.70 14.98 12.65
CA GLN A 130 -26.83 15.29 11.77
C GLN A 130 -27.93 16.06 12.50
N ALA A 131 -28.26 15.66 13.72
CA ALA A 131 -29.27 16.35 14.52
C ALA A 131 -28.88 17.79 14.88
N MET A 132 -27.58 18.09 14.96
CA MET A 132 -27.02 19.44 15.13
C MET A 132 -27.05 20.26 13.82
N GLY A 133 -27.54 19.73 12.70
CA GLY A 133 -27.62 20.42 11.42
C GLY A 133 -26.30 20.49 10.65
N ALA A 134 -25.34 19.62 10.95
CA ALA A 134 -24.05 19.58 10.23
C ALA A 134 -24.26 19.15 8.78
N THR A 135 -23.55 19.81 7.86
CA THR A 135 -23.51 19.40 6.46
C THR A 135 -22.73 18.10 6.28
N THR A 136 -22.98 17.37 5.22
CA THR A 136 -22.26 16.13 4.91
C THR A 136 -20.74 16.29 4.96
N ARG A 137 -20.22 17.38 4.40
CA ARG A 137 -18.77 17.66 4.44
C ARG A 137 -18.28 17.80 5.88
N GLN A 138 -19.03 18.49 6.73
CA GLN A 138 -18.69 18.65 8.15
C GLN A 138 -18.72 17.30 8.87
N ILE A 139 -19.73 16.46 8.61
CA ILE A 139 -19.80 15.11 9.19
C ILE A 139 -18.58 14.29 8.79
N ILE A 140 -18.20 14.29 7.51
CA ILE A 140 -17.03 13.53 7.03
C ILE A 140 -15.75 14.06 7.67
N THR A 141 -15.51 15.38 7.64
CA THR A 141 -14.20 15.94 8.04
C THR A 141 -14.03 16.14 9.53
N HIS A 142 -15.11 16.37 10.29
CA HIS A 142 -15.05 16.70 11.72
C HIS A 142 -15.56 15.59 12.64
N ALA A 143 -16.32 14.64 12.12
CA ALA A 143 -16.81 13.50 12.91
C ALA A 143 -16.22 12.17 12.41
N LEU A 144 -16.53 11.78 11.18
CA LEU A 144 -16.24 10.45 10.65
C LEU A 144 -14.72 10.17 10.52
N LEU A 145 -13.99 11.01 9.78
CA LEU A 145 -12.55 10.83 9.56
C LEU A 145 -11.73 10.95 10.86
N PRO A 146 -11.99 11.93 11.75
CA PRO A 146 -11.28 12.00 13.03
C PRO A 146 -11.50 10.80 13.94
N GLU A 147 -12.70 10.24 13.97
CA GLU A 147 -13.01 9.06 14.79
C GLU A 147 -12.39 7.80 14.21
N ALA A 148 -12.37 7.68 12.87
CA ALA A 148 -11.76 6.54 12.18
C ALA A 148 -10.22 6.59 12.09
N ARG A 149 -9.55 7.62 12.62
CA ARG A 149 -8.08 7.78 12.51
C ARG A 149 -7.29 6.53 12.88
N PRO A 150 -7.54 5.86 14.00
CA PRO A 150 -6.79 4.65 14.36
C PRO A 150 -6.90 3.57 13.28
N GLY A 151 -8.11 3.31 12.80
CA GLY A 151 -8.36 2.35 11.72
C GLY A 151 -7.72 2.74 10.39
N ILE A 152 -7.71 4.04 10.06
CA ILE A 152 -7.06 4.55 8.83
C ILE A 152 -5.53 4.39 8.94
N PHE A 153 -4.91 4.68 10.09
CA PHE A 153 -3.47 4.46 10.27
C PHE A 153 -3.11 2.96 10.21
N ALA A 154 -3.94 2.09 10.79
CA ALA A 154 -3.79 0.65 10.63
C ALA A 154 -3.88 0.23 9.15
N ALA A 155 -4.83 0.76 8.40
CA ALA A 155 -4.98 0.51 6.96
C ALA A 155 -3.74 0.97 6.15
N ILE A 156 -3.18 2.15 6.46
CA ILE A 156 -1.94 2.66 5.83
C ILE A 156 -0.78 1.71 6.14
N THR A 157 -0.64 1.26 7.39
CA THR A 157 0.45 0.36 7.80
C THR A 157 0.37 -0.98 7.07
N VAL A 158 -0.79 -1.62 7.05
CA VAL A 158 -0.99 -2.89 6.34
C VAL A 158 -0.74 -2.74 4.85
N THR A 159 -1.16 -1.62 4.26
CA THR A 159 -0.93 -1.33 2.84
C THR A 159 0.56 -1.09 2.55
N ALA A 160 1.28 -0.37 3.42
CA ALA A 160 2.72 -0.17 3.28
C ALA A 160 3.48 -1.51 3.32
N ILE A 161 3.15 -2.40 4.25
CA ILE A 161 3.75 -3.74 4.35
C ILE A 161 3.43 -4.57 3.10
N THR A 162 2.19 -4.51 2.60
CA THR A 162 1.80 -5.18 1.34
C THR A 162 2.60 -4.65 0.15
N LEU A 163 2.81 -3.32 0.09
CA LEU A 163 3.62 -2.68 -0.95
C LEU A 163 5.09 -3.14 -0.90
N VAL A 164 5.68 -3.43 0.26
CA VAL A 164 7.03 -4.03 0.32
C VAL A 164 7.07 -5.36 -0.43
N SER A 165 6.06 -6.22 -0.26
CA SER A 165 5.96 -7.48 -1.00
C SER A 165 5.77 -7.25 -2.50
N TYR A 166 4.98 -6.25 -2.89
CA TYR A 166 4.75 -5.89 -4.28
C TYR A 166 6.01 -5.30 -4.95
N THR A 167 6.79 -4.47 -4.24
CA THR A 167 8.08 -3.97 -4.77
C THR A 167 9.08 -5.11 -5.01
N ALA A 168 9.10 -6.13 -4.14
CA ALA A 168 9.94 -7.30 -4.35
C ALA A 168 9.50 -8.09 -5.60
N MET A 169 8.17 -8.24 -5.84
CA MET A 169 7.65 -8.86 -7.06
C MET A 169 7.93 -8.01 -8.30
N ALA A 170 7.87 -6.68 -8.21
CA ALA A 170 8.21 -5.79 -9.31
C ALA A 170 9.68 -5.92 -9.73
N GLY A 171 10.58 -6.25 -8.80
CA GLY A 171 11.97 -6.57 -9.08
C GLY A 171 12.14 -7.68 -10.13
N VAL A 172 11.27 -8.70 -10.14
CA VAL A 172 11.31 -9.81 -11.12
C VAL A 172 11.21 -9.32 -12.57
N VAL A 173 10.49 -8.22 -12.78
CA VAL A 173 10.24 -7.63 -14.12
C VAL A 173 11.10 -6.39 -14.39
N GLY A 174 12.18 -6.21 -13.63
CA GLY A 174 13.17 -5.17 -13.89
C GLY A 174 12.87 -3.81 -13.25
N ALA A 175 12.10 -3.79 -12.17
CA ALA A 175 11.87 -2.56 -11.40
C ALA A 175 13.09 -2.11 -10.59
N GLY A 176 14.08 -3.00 -10.37
CA GLY A 176 15.18 -2.76 -9.45
C GLY A 176 14.79 -3.01 -7.98
N GLY A 177 15.59 -2.50 -7.07
CA GLY A 177 15.37 -2.62 -5.63
C GLY A 177 15.86 -3.94 -5.03
N LEU A 178 15.62 -4.11 -3.72
CA LEU A 178 16.08 -5.30 -2.96
C LEU A 178 15.51 -6.61 -3.52
N GLY A 179 14.28 -6.58 -4.06
CA GLY A 179 13.68 -7.76 -4.68
C GLY A 179 14.39 -8.21 -5.94
N ASP A 180 14.83 -7.28 -6.79
CA ASP A 180 15.65 -7.58 -7.97
C ASP A 180 16.99 -8.21 -7.57
N LEU A 181 17.68 -7.64 -6.57
CA LEU A 181 18.94 -8.20 -6.09
C LEU A 181 18.78 -9.62 -5.53
N ALA A 182 17.72 -9.84 -4.74
CA ALA A 182 17.43 -11.16 -4.18
C ALA A 182 17.26 -12.21 -5.28
N ILE A 183 16.60 -11.85 -6.38
CA ILE A 183 16.32 -12.79 -7.47
C ILE A 183 17.51 -12.90 -8.41
N ARG A 184 18.07 -11.79 -8.89
CA ARG A 184 19.13 -11.75 -9.90
C ARG A 184 20.45 -12.30 -9.38
N PHE A 185 20.86 -11.92 -8.17
CA PHE A 185 22.11 -12.40 -7.57
C PHE A 185 21.87 -13.57 -6.62
N GLY A 186 20.91 -13.47 -5.72
CA GLY A 186 20.67 -14.50 -4.71
C GLY A 186 20.17 -15.80 -5.31
N TYR A 187 19.11 -15.76 -6.14
CA TYR A 187 18.51 -16.97 -6.70
C TYR A 187 19.16 -17.42 -8.00
N GLN A 188 19.30 -16.54 -9.02
CA GLN A 188 19.79 -16.95 -10.35
C GLN A 188 21.30 -17.21 -10.38
N ARG A 189 22.09 -16.47 -9.58
CA ARG A 189 23.54 -16.62 -9.50
C ARG A 189 24.00 -17.43 -8.28
N PHE A 190 23.05 -17.95 -7.47
CA PHE A 190 23.32 -18.77 -6.29
C PHE A 190 24.20 -18.08 -5.24
N GLN A 191 24.18 -16.74 -5.18
CA GLN A 191 24.88 -15.94 -4.15
C GLN A 191 24.03 -15.88 -2.88
N THR A 192 24.16 -16.90 -2.03
CA THR A 192 23.37 -17.05 -0.80
C THR A 192 23.59 -15.91 0.19
N ASP A 193 24.78 -15.32 0.22
CA ASP A 193 25.12 -14.16 1.02
C ASP A 193 24.29 -12.92 0.65
N VAL A 194 24.18 -12.61 -0.65
CA VAL A 194 23.33 -11.51 -1.14
C VAL A 194 21.86 -11.79 -0.82
N MET A 195 21.39 -13.05 -1.00
CA MET A 195 20.02 -13.43 -0.64
C MET A 195 19.74 -13.17 0.83
N VAL A 196 20.61 -13.59 1.73
CA VAL A 196 20.42 -13.42 3.18
C VAL A 196 20.40 -11.94 3.54
N VAL A 197 21.33 -11.14 3.01
CA VAL A 197 21.37 -9.69 3.28
C VAL A 197 20.10 -9.00 2.81
N THR A 198 19.63 -9.26 1.58
CA THR A 198 18.42 -8.63 1.03
C THR A 198 17.17 -9.02 1.81
N VAL A 199 17.03 -10.29 2.21
CA VAL A 199 15.91 -10.78 3.02
C VAL A 199 15.92 -10.12 4.40
N VAL A 200 17.07 -10.04 5.06
CA VAL A 200 17.19 -9.39 6.38
C VAL A 200 16.83 -7.91 6.29
N LEU A 201 17.27 -7.20 5.25
CA LEU A 201 16.91 -5.79 5.05
C LEU A 201 15.39 -5.60 4.82
N LEU A 202 14.76 -6.47 4.03
CA LEU A 202 13.31 -6.44 3.83
C LEU A 202 12.55 -6.72 5.14
N LEU A 203 13.01 -7.68 5.95
CA LEU A 203 12.43 -7.96 7.26
C LEU A 203 12.56 -6.78 8.21
N ILE A 204 13.73 -6.14 8.26
CA ILE A 204 13.95 -4.91 9.07
C ILE A 204 13.00 -3.81 8.61
N LEU A 205 12.88 -3.58 7.29
CA LEU A 205 11.98 -2.57 6.74
C LEU A 205 10.53 -2.82 7.16
N VAL A 206 10.04 -4.05 7.05
CA VAL A 206 8.68 -4.42 7.46
C VAL A 206 8.49 -4.21 8.97
N GLN A 207 9.47 -4.62 9.80
CA GLN A 207 9.39 -4.42 11.26
C GLN A 207 9.39 -2.94 11.66
N VAL A 208 10.16 -2.10 10.97
CA VAL A 208 10.15 -0.65 11.20
C VAL A 208 8.79 -0.06 10.84
N LEU A 209 8.23 -0.42 9.67
CA LEU A 209 6.90 0.04 9.24
C LEU A 209 5.82 -0.40 10.23
N GLN A 210 5.83 -1.66 10.67
CA GLN A 210 4.88 -2.18 11.66
C GLN A 210 5.00 -1.41 12.98
N SER A 211 6.22 -1.23 13.50
CA SER A 211 6.45 -0.54 14.78
C SER A 211 6.00 0.92 14.75
N ILE A 212 6.22 1.62 13.63
CA ILE A 212 5.76 3.00 13.45
C ILE A 212 4.22 3.01 13.39
N GLY A 213 3.63 2.11 12.61
CA GLY A 213 2.19 1.99 12.47
C GLY A 213 1.48 1.73 13.79
N ASP A 214 1.96 0.77 14.56
CA ASP A 214 1.39 0.44 15.88
C ASP A 214 1.43 1.62 16.83
N ARG A 215 2.54 2.38 16.86
CA ARG A 215 2.66 3.60 17.66
C ARG A 215 1.67 4.67 17.22
N LEU A 216 1.46 4.85 15.93
CA LEU A 216 0.48 5.80 15.39
C LEU A 216 -0.94 5.39 15.78
N VAL A 217 -1.29 4.12 15.63
CA VAL A 217 -2.61 3.59 16.03
C VAL A 217 -2.85 3.84 17.51
N VAL A 218 -1.91 3.49 18.38
CA VAL A 218 -2.03 3.71 19.83
C VAL A 218 -2.14 5.19 20.17
N HIS A 219 -1.35 6.05 19.52
CA HIS A 219 -1.37 7.50 19.77
C HIS A 219 -2.73 8.14 19.43
N PHE A 220 -3.37 7.69 18.34
CA PHE A 220 -4.67 8.23 17.91
C PHE A 220 -5.87 7.45 18.47
N SER A 221 -5.65 6.29 19.10
CA SER A 221 -6.69 5.57 19.82
C SER A 221 -7.02 6.31 21.11
N ARG A 222 -8.20 6.94 21.13
CA ARG A 222 -8.74 7.49 22.39
C ARG A 222 -9.26 6.33 23.23
N LYS A 223 -8.60 6.09 24.34
CA LYS A 223 -9.15 5.26 25.43
C LYS A 223 -10.02 6.13 26.34
#